data_d169cd48d92cb778427551b5b231b466
#
_entry.id   d169cd48d92cb778427551b5b231b466
#
_cell.length_a   1.000
_cell.length_b   1.000
_cell.length_c   1.000
_cell.angle_alpha   90.00
_cell.angle_beta   90.00
_cell.angle_gamma   90.00
#
_symmetry.space_group_name_H-M   'P 1'
#
loop_
_entity.id
_entity.type
_entity.pdbx_description
1 polymer ?
#
loop_
_entity_poly.entity_id
_entity_poly.type
_entity_poly.pdbx_seq_one_letter_code
_entity_poly.pdbx_strand_id
1 'polypeptide(L)'
;MLFMSKTSRTKGATFERDIVKRLNEFFESHDINFSCKRNLDQYQKSNLADIQIPHHSVECKHYKEGWWWKPEWWKQVCEAAEHNEIPVLIYKFNHKPVRVCLPLYAISAEYAQNNDLTCVVDFETWIAI
;
A
#
# COMPACT_ATOMS: atom_id res chain seq x y z
N MET A 1 -9.81 22.15 -13.29
CA MET A 1 -8.77 21.13 -13.35
C MET A 1 -7.95 21.18 -12.08
N LEU A 2 -7.76 20.03 -11.46
CA LEU A 2 -6.98 19.94 -10.24
C LEU A 2 -5.55 19.57 -10.60
N PHE A 3 -4.63 20.44 -10.27
CA PHE A 3 -3.22 20.15 -10.38
C PHE A 3 -2.72 19.66 -9.02
N MET A 4 -2.10 18.50 -8.99
CA MET A 4 -1.35 18.09 -7.83
C MET A 4 -0.14 19.01 -7.73
N SER A 5 0.07 19.63 -6.57
CA SER A 5 1.22 20.49 -6.37
C SER A 5 2.52 19.68 -6.51
N LYS A 6 3.60 20.38 -6.88
CA LYS A 6 4.91 19.74 -6.97
C LYS A 6 5.31 19.11 -5.65
N THR A 7 5.00 19.78 -4.52
CA THR A 7 5.27 19.28 -3.18
C THR A 7 4.50 17.98 -2.90
N SER A 8 3.22 17.90 -3.31
CA SER A 8 2.41 16.69 -3.09
C SER A 8 2.94 15.51 -3.91
N ARG A 9 3.35 15.73 -5.15
CA ARG A 9 3.94 14.68 -5.98
C ARG A 9 5.26 14.18 -5.41
N THR A 10 6.11 15.09 -4.94
CA THR A 10 7.37 14.73 -4.29
C THR A 10 7.12 13.92 -3.01
N LYS A 11 6.12 14.34 -2.22
CA LYS A 11 5.73 13.64 -0.99
C LYS A 11 5.29 12.21 -1.28
N GLY A 12 4.46 12.01 -2.31
CA GLY A 12 4.00 10.69 -2.71
C GLY A 12 5.14 9.79 -3.16
N ALA A 13 6.02 10.28 -4.02
CA ALA A 13 7.17 9.54 -4.51
C ALA A 13 8.15 9.20 -3.37
N THR A 14 8.37 10.14 -2.47
CA THR A 14 9.24 9.93 -1.30
C THR A 14 8.69 8.86 -0.39
N PHE A 15 7.38 8.87 -0.16
CA PHE A 15 6.73 7.85 0.67
C PHE A 15 6.85 6.47 0.04
N GLU A 16 6.59 6.34 -1.27
CA GLU A 16 6.73 5.07 -1.98
C GLU A 16 8.17 4.53 -1.86
N ARG A 17 9.16 5.38 -2.03
CA ARG A 17 10.58 4.99 -1.90
C ARG A 17 10.90 4.52 -0.48
N ASP A 18 10.35 5.22 0.53
CA ASP A 18 10.56 4.86 1.93
C ASP A 18 9.96 3.48 2.23
N ILE A 19 8.76 3.22 1.74
CA ILE A 19 8.10 1.92 1.93
C ILE A 19 8.88 0.81 1.22
N VAL A 20 9.33 1.04 0.00
CA VAL A 20 10.15 0.08 -0.75
C VAL A 20 11.43 -0.24 0.05
N LYS A 21 12.08 0.78 0.58
CA LYS A 21 13.30 0.60 1.37
C LYS A 21 13.05 -0.26 2.60
N ARG A 22 11.98 0.03 3.35
CA ARG A 22 11.63 -0.71 4.56
C ARG A 22 11.29 -2.17 4.24
N LEU A 23 10.56 -2.41 3.16
CA LEU A 23 10.21 -3.76 2.73
C LEU A 23 11.47 -4.55 2.34
N ASN A 24 12.37 -3.94 1.58
CA ASN A 24 13.60 -4.62 1.15
C ASN A 24 14.52 -4.89 2.33
N GLU A 25 14.60 -3.99 3.30
CA GLU A 25 15.37 -4.21 4.53
C GLU A 25 14.80 -5.41 5.32
N PHE A 26 13.47 -5.52 5.38
CA PHE A 26 12.81 -6.65 6.03
C PHE A 26 13.12 -7.95 5.28
N PHE A 27 12.98 -7.98 3.96
CA PHE A 27 13.28 -9.18 3.18
C PHE A 27 14.72 -9.62 3.35
N GLU A 28 15.66 -8.70 3.32
CA GLU A 28 17.08 -9.00 3.49
C GLU A 28 17.36 -9.53 4.89
N SER A 29 16.81 -8.92 5.93
CA SER A 29 17.04 -9.33 7.30
C SER A 29 16.44 -10.69 7.64
N HIS A 30 15.47 -11.17 6.86
CA HIS A 30 14.82 -12.47 7.03
C HIS A 30 15.25 -13.48 5.97
N ASP A 31 16.34 -13.21 5.26
CA ASP A 31 16.89 -14.09 4.22
C ASP A 31 15.86 -14.43 3.12
N ILE A 32 14.96 -13.49 2.84
CA ILE A 32 13.99 -13.65 1.77
C ILE A 32 14.62 -13.16 0.47
N ASN A 33 14.76 -14.05 -0.50
CA ASN A 33 15.37 -13.75 -1.79
C ASN A 33 14.37 -13.06 -2.71
N PHE A 34 13.96 -11.86 -2.34
CA PHE A 34 13.05 -11.04 -3.12
C PHE A 34 13.36 -9.57 -2.84
N SER A 35 13.22 -8.75 -3.86
CA SER A 35 13.40 -7.31 -3.78
C SER A 35 12.25 -6.64 -4.53
N CYS A 36 11.56 -5.73 -3.89
CA CYS A 36 10.50 -4.96 -4.54
C CYS A 36 11.02 -3.61 -5.01
N LYS A 37 10.27 -2.97 -5.89
CA LYS A 37 10.56 -1.63 -6.39
C LYS A 37 9.27 -0.94 -6.76
N ARG A 38 9.32 0.39 -6.91
CA ARG A 38 8.19 1.17 -7.36
C ARG A 38 7.81 0.75 -8.78
N ASN A 39 6.51 0.67 -9.03
CA ASN A 39 5.99 0.36 -10.35
C ASN A 39 5.83 1.67 -11.13
N LEU A 40 6.84 2.03 -11.91
CA LEU A 40 6.83 3.29 -12.66
C LEU A 40 5.87 3.26 -13.85
N ASP A 41 5.43 2.07 -14.28
CA ASP A 41 4.47 1.93 -15.38
C ASP A 41 3.08 2.46 -15.00
N GLN A 42 2.81 2.69 -13.72
CA GLN A 42 1.54 3.25 -13.26
C GLN A 42 1.25 4.62 -13.89
N TYR A 43 2.28 5.33 -14.32
CA TYR A 43 2.10 6.62 -15.00
C TYR A 43 1.59 6.47 -16.42
N GLN A 44 1.68 5.27 -16.98
CA GLN A 44 1.20 4.95 -18.32
C GLN A 44 -0.13 4.20 -18.29
N LYS A 45 -0.38 3.47 -17.20
CA LYS A 45 -1.59 2.67 -17.00
C LYS A 45 -2.18 3.01 -15.63
N SER A 46 -3.42 3.50 -15.64
CA SER A 46 -4.06 4.07 -14.44
C SER A 46 -4.42 3.04 -13.37
N ASN A 47 -4.45 1.75 -13.70
CA ASN A 47 -4.90 0.69 -12.79
C ASN A 47 -3.78 -0.23 -12.31
N LEU A 48 -2.54 0.24 -12.33
CA LEU A 48 -1.42 -0.52 -11.80
C LEU A 48 -1.12 -0.11 -10.36
N ALA A 49 -0.74 -1.08 -9.54
CA ALA A 49 -0.33 -0.83 -8.16
C ALA A 49 0.97 -0.01 -8.09
N ASP A 50 1.12 0.75 -7.03
CA ASP A 50 2.35 1.53 -6.80
C ASP A 50 3.56 0.64 -6.55
N ILE A 51 3.36 -0.47 -5.84
CA ILE A 51 4.39 -1.45 -5.52
C ILE A 51 3.78 -2.83 -5.71
N GLN A 52 4.51 -3.73 -6.34
CA GLN A 52 4.09 -5.12 -6.49
C GLN A 52 4.97 -6.04 -5.65
N ILE A 53 4.32 -6.88 -4.86
CA ILE A 53 4.93 -7.95 -4.08
C ILE A 53 4.19 -9.23 -4.47
N PRO A 54 4.83 -10.41 -4.48
CA PRO A 54 4.12 -11.64 -4.81
C PRO A 54 2.83 -11.78 -4.02
N HIS A 55 1.72 -12.03 -4.72
CA HIS A 55 0.38 -12.23 -4.17
C HIS A 55 -0.27 -10.97 -3.57
N HIS A 56 0.34 -9.80 -3.77
CA HIS A 56 -0.16 -8.55 -3.20
C HIS A 56 -0.14 -7.43 -4.22
N SER A 57 -1.08 -6.50 -4.08
CA SER A 57 -1.13 -5.28 -4.85
C SER A 57 -1.14 -4.12 -3.86
N VAL A 58 -0.09 -3.31 -3.86
CA VAL A 58 0.15 -2.31 -2.83
C VAL A 58 -0.01 -0.90 -3.40
N GLU A 59 -0.84 -0.10 -2.73
CA GLU A 59 -1.05 1.31 -3.05
C GLU A 59 -0.57 2.16 -1.87
N CYS A 60 0.13 3.26 -2.16
CA CYS A 60 0.65 4.15 -1.13
C CYS A 60 0.00 5.53 -1.23
N LYS A 61 -0.41 6.09 -0.10
CA LYS A 61 -1.02 7.43 -0.01
C LYS A 61 -0.39 8.22 1.13
N HIS A 62 0.09 9.42 0.83
CA HIS A 62 0.64 10.32 1.83
C HIS A 62 0.04 11.71 1.66
N TYR A 63 -0.71 12.16 2.65
CA TYR A 63 -1.40 13.45 2.65
C TYR A 63 -1.02 14.27 3.88
N LYS A 64 -1.22 15.56 3.78
CA LYS A 64 -0.87 16.49 4.86
C LYS A 64 -1.77 16.31 6.07
N GLU A 65 -3.07 16.26 5.85
CA GLU A 65 -4.07 16.25 6.93
C GLU A 65 -5.03 15.09 6.79
N GLY A 66 -5.46 14.55 7.93
CA GLY A 66 -6.40 13.46 8.02
C GLY A 66 -6.02 12.50 9.13
N TRP A 67 -6.79 11.43 9.27
CA TRP A 67 -6.53 10.41 10.30
C TRP A 67 -6.93 9.01 9.85
N TRP A 68 -7.73 8.90 8.80
CA TRP A 68 -8.26 7.62 8.33
C TRP A 68 -8.24 7.55 6.81
N TRP A 69 -8.18 6.33 6.27
CA TRP A 69 -8.19 6.14 4.83
C TRP A 69 -9.53 6.57 4.22
N LYS A 70 -9.49 7.01 2.97
CA LYS A 70 -10.68 7.41 2.24
C LYS A 70 -11.22 6.24 1.42
N PRO A 71 -12.56 6.07 1.31
CA PRO A 71 -13.15 4.97 0.53
C PRO A 71 -12.64 4.89 -0.90
N GLU A 72 -12.40 6.01 -1.56
CA GLU A 72 -11.90 6.03 -2.93
C GLU A 72 -10.47 5.48 -3.04
N TRP A 73 -9.67 5.59 -2.00
CA TRP A 73 -8.33 4.97 -1.98
C TRP A 73 -8.44 3.45 -1.95
N TRP A 74 -9.32 2.93 -1.12
CA TRP A 74 -9.52 1.48 -1.01
C TRP A 74 -10.11 0.92 -2.29
N LYS A 75 -11.06 1.63 -2.89
CA LYS A 75 -11.62 1.25 -4.18
C LYS A 75 -10.52 1.16 -5.24
N GLN A 76 -9.63 2.15 -5.27
CA GLN A 76 -8.51 2.18 -6.22
C GLN A 76 -7.60 0.97 -6.07
N VAL A 77 -7.22 0.62 -4.85
CA VAL A 77 -6.31 -0.52 -4.64
C VAL A 77 -7.01 -1.84 -4.97
N CYS A 78 -8.28 -1.98 -4.66
CA CYS A 78 -9.03 -3.18 -5.01
C CYS A 78 -9.17 -3.35 -6.52
N GLU A 79 -9.37 -2.26 -7.25
CA GLU A 79 -9.45 -2.29 -8.71
C GLU A 79 -8.12 -2.64 -9.36
N ALA A 80 -7.00 -2.24 -8.75
CA ALA A 80 -5.67 -2.54 -9.25
C ALA A 80 -5.23 -3.96 -8.94
N ALA A 81 -5.81 -4.59 -7.92
CA ALA A 81 -5.45 -5.95 -7.53
C ALA A 81 -6.02 -6.98 -8.51
N GLU A 82 -5.17 -7.90 -8.94
CA GLU A 82 -5.60 -9.01 -9.77
C GLU A 82 -6.35 -10.04 -8.93
N HIS A 83 -7.01 -11.01 -9.59
CA HIS A 83 -7.87 -11.99 -8.94
C HIS A 83 -7.22 -12.72 -7.77
N ASN A 84 -5.93 -13.02 -7.90
CA ASN A 84 -5.18 -13.77 -6.89
C ASN A 84 -4.30 -12.89 -6.01
N GLU A 85 -4.50 -11.58 -6.06
CA GLU A 85 -3.71 -10.64 -5.28
C GLU A 85 -4.51 -10.06 -4.12
N ILE A 86 -3.83 -9.88 -2.99
CA ILE A 86 -4.40 -9.23 -1.81
C ILE A 86 -4.19 -7.72 -1.95
N PRO A 87 -5.25 -6.91 -1.95
CA PRO A 87 -5.10 -5.46 -1.96
C PRO A 87 -4.57 -4.97 -0.62
N VAL A 88 -3.60 -4.06 -0.66
CA VAL A 88 -3.00 -3.47 0.55
C VAL A 88 -2.89 -1.96 0.33
N LEU A 89 -3.44 -1.19 1.24
CA LEU A 89 -3.35 0.27 1.21
C LEU A 89 -2.46 0.73 2.36
N ILE A 90 -1.31 1.29 2.01
CA ILE A 90 -0.38 1.86 2.99
C ILE A 90 -0.55 3.38 2.94
N TYR A 91 -0.91 3.98 4.08
CA TYR A 91 -1.18 5.41 4.08
C TYR A 91 -0.56 6.10 5.30
N LYS A 92 -0.33 7.38 5.15
CA LYS A 92 0.26 8.22 6.18
C LYS A 92 -0.25 9.65 6.03
N PHE A 93 -0.45 10.31 7.17
CA PHE A 93 -0.64 11.76 7.25
C PHE A 93 0.57 12.38 7.94
N ASN A 94 0.83 13.65 7.66
CA ASN A 94 1.99 14.32 8.25
C ASN A 94 1.99 14.20 9.77
N HIS A 95 3.15 13.88 10.33
CA HIS A 95 3.37 13.74 11.79
C HIS A 95 2.58 12.60 12.43
N LYS A 96 2.06 11.68 11.63
CA LYS A 96 1.34 10.50 12.13
C LYS A 96 2.01 9.23 11.64
N PRO A 97 1.81 8.11 12.35
CA PRO A 97 2.45 6.85 11.95
C PRO A 97 1.88 6.29 10.66
N VAL A 98 2.67 5.45 10.00
CA VAL A 98 2.23 4.70 8.84
C VAL A 98 1.20 3.67 9.26
N ARG A 99 0.08 3.61 8.52
CA ARG A 99 -1.00 2.65 8.73
C ARG A 99 -1.17 1.78 7.49
N VAL A 100 -1.67 0.57 7.71
CA VAL A 100 -1.92 -0.37 6.62
C VAL A 100 -3.35 -0.89 6.73
N CYS A 101 -4.13 -0.67 5.65
CA CYS A 101 -5.47 -1.23 5.52
C CYS A 101 -5.38 -2.46 4.63
N LEU A 102 -5.97 -3.57 5.10
CA LEU A 102 -5.97 -4.82 4.35
C LEU A 102 -7.27 -5.58 4.64
N PRO A 103 -7.65 -6.53 3.78
CA PRO A 103 -8.85 -7.32 4.06
C PRO A 103 -8.61 -8.29 5.21
N LEU A 104 -9.66 -8.59 5.96
CA LEU A 104 -9.56 -9.52 7.10
C LEU A 104 -9.06 -10.90 6.68
N TYR A 105 -9.41 -11.38 5.48
CA TYR A 105 -8.96 -12.71 5.04
C TYR A 105 -7.44 -12.79 4.86
N ALA A 106 -6.75 -11.64 4.76
CA ALA A 106 -5.29 -11.63 4.72
C ALA A 106 -4.66 -12.02 6.06
N ILE A 107 -5.41 -11.87 7.15
CA ILE A 107 -4.94 -12.21 8.49
C ILE A 107 -5.23 -13.68 8.80
N SER A 108 -6.41 -14.16 8.43
CA SER A 108 -6.82 -15.52 8.71
C SER A 108 -7.75 -16.04 7.62
N ALA A 109 -7.52 -17.28 7.20
CA ALA A 109 -8.37 -17.96 6.21
C ALA A 109 -9.79 -18.23 6.71
N GLU A 110 -10.04 -18.04 8.01
CA GLU A 110 -11.37 -18.19 8.58
C GLU A 110 -12.33 -17.09 8.15
N TYR A 111 -11.80 -15.92 7.79
CA TYR A 111 -12.64 -14.83 7.33
C TYR A 111 -13.00 -15.01 5.85
N ALA A 112 -14.21 -14.56 5.50
CA ALA A 112 -14.69 -14.60 4.13
C ALA A 112 -13.79 -13.77 3.22
N GLN A 113 -13.57 -14.24 1.98
CA GLN A 113 -12.80 -13.51 0.97
C GLN A 113 -13.64 -12.37 0.41
N ASN A 114 -13.77 -11.32 1.20
CA ASN A 114 -14.55 -10.14 0.88
C ASN A 114 -13.71 -8.89 1.17
N ASN A 115 -13.37 -8.13 0.14
CA ASN A 115 -12.55 -6.93 0.26
C ASN A 115 -13.26 -5.78 0.99
N ASP A 116 -14.55 -5.89 1.26
CA ASP A 116 -15.28 -4.91 2.06
C ASP A 116 -15.09 -5.12 3.56
N LEU A 117 -14.57 -6.30 3.95
CA LEU A 117 -14.25 -6.60 5.35
C LEU A 117 -12.76 -6.29 5.57
N THR A 118 -12.49 -5.15 6.16
CA THR A 118 -11.13 -4.63 6.29
C THR A 118 -10.70 -4.47 7.74
N CYS A 119 -9.40 -4.34 7.93
CA CYS A 119 -8.81 -3.94 9.21
C CYS A 119 -7.65 -2.99 8.93
N VAL A 120 -7.26 -2.25 9.95
CA VAL A 120 -6.11 -1.34 9.89
C VAL A 120 -5.12 -1.74 10.96
N VAL A 121 -3.86 -1.90 10.56
CA VAL A 121 -2.76 -2.25 11.47
C VAL A 121 -1.61 -1.28 11.23
N ASP A 122 -0.62 -1.28 12.11
CA ASP A 122 0.59 -0.53 11.84
C ASP A 122 1.49 -1.28 10.86
N PHE A 123 2.51 -0.59 10.34
CA PHE A 123 3.37 -1.16 9.32
C PHE A 123 4.13 -2.39 9.83
N GLU A 124 4.64 -2.32 11.05
CA GLU A 124 5.41 -3.40 11.64
C GLU A 124 4.56 -4.65 11.86
N THR A 125 3.30 -4.46 12.25
CA THR A 125 2.37 -5.59 12.41
C THR A 125 2.08 -6.23 11.06
N TRP A 126 1.88 -5.43 10.02
CA TRP A 126 1.59 -5.97 8.70
C TRP A 126 2.72 -6.83 8.16
N ILE A 127 3.95 -6.35 8.24
CA ILE A 127 5.09 -7.13 7.72
C ILE A 127 5.35 -8.41 8.52
N ALA A 128 4.84 -8.50 9.74
CA ALA A 128 4.96 -9.69 10.58
C ALA A 128 3.88 -10.75 10.30
N ILE A 129 2.87 -10.40 9.51
CA ILE A 129 1.76 -11.33 9.18
C ILE A 129 2.16 -12.31 8.04
#